data_02f361d5895515770af992f5ccf9011b
#
_entry.id   02f361d5895515770af992f5ccf9011b
#
_cell.length_a   1.000
_cell.length_b   1.000
_cell.length_c   1.000
_cell.angle_alpha   90.00
_cell.angle_beta   90.00
_cell.angle_gamma   90.00
#
_symmetry.space_group_name_H-M   'P 1'
#
loop_
_entity.id
_entity.type
_entity.pdbx_description
1 polymer ?
#
loop_
_entity_poly.entity_id
_entity_poly.type
_entity_poly.pdbx_seq_one_letter_code
_entity_poly.pdbx_strand_id
1 'polypeptide(L)'
;MVEVFLNNATKKIEGRYHQSKDTNAPVVLILHHHPQYGGSMDSKIIHSIYESFIDNNFSALTINFRGVGKSTGTFDKGIGELTDAAVAIDWLQEHNSNNVPIWIVGFSFGAWVAMQLTMRRPEIVSFVALSLPATKYDFSFLSPCPVPGLIIQSNNDTISEESDVTELAQRLINSVKNNHMEYHIVNDTNHFLRDKEEEVAQIIDNYIKLRLNSAAISPQKAKKEVRIKEYA
;
A
#
# COMPACT_ATOMS: atom_id res chain seq x y z
N MET A 1 15.22 10.00 8.26
CA MET A 1 14.31 10.45 7.18
C MET A 1 15.09 11.37 6.25
N VAL A 2 15.12 11.10 4.96
CA VAL A 2 15.88 11.86 3.96
C VAL A 2 14.97 12.21 2.80
N GLU A 3 15.06 13.45 2.29
CA GLU A 3 14.41 13.85 1.04
C GLU A 3 15.14 13.15 -0.12
N VAL A 4 14.41 12.54 -1.02
CA VAL A 4 14.93 11.87 -2.20
C VAL A 4 14.21 12.35 -3.45
N PHE A 5 14.89 12.23 -4.60
CA PHE A 5 14.30 12.51 -5.89
C PHE A 5 14.48 11.31 -6.80
N LEU A 6 13.36 10.72 -7.17
CA LEU A 6 13.33 9.63 -8.11
C LEU A 6 13.27 10.20 -9.52
N ASN A 7 14.21 9.80 -10.37
CA ASN A 7 14.29 10.30 -11.73
C ASN A 7 13.80 9.25 -12.72
N ASN A 8 12.82 9.63 -13.51
CA ASN A 8 12.42 8.88 -14.70
C ASN A 8 12.76 9.75 -15.91
N ALA A 9 13.71 9.32 -16.73
CA ALA A 9 14.24 9.95 -17.98
C ALA A 9 13.93 11.46 -18.22
N THR A 10 12.70 11.91 -17.94
CA THR A 10 12.22 13.28 -18.16
C THR A 10 11.51 13.91 -16.95
N LYS A 11 11.33 13.16 -15.86
CA LYS A 11 10.53 13.61 -14.71
C LYS A 11 11.25 13.34 -13.40
N LYS A 12 11.07 14.27 -12.48
CA LYS A 12 11.59 14.23 -11.11
C LYS A 12 10.41 14.04 -10.17
N ILE A 13 10.42 12.96 -9.40
CA ILE A 13 9.41 12.67 -8.38
C ILE A 13 10.03 12.88 -7.01
N GLU A 14 9.45 13.76 -6.22
CA GLU A 14 9.85 14.04 -4.84
C GLU A 14 9.38 12.89 -3.94
N GLY A 15 10.25 12.46 -3.05
CA GLY A 15 9.93 11.46 -2.04
C GLY A 15 10.63 11.72 -0.71
N ARG A 16 10.17 11.01 0.29
CA ARG A 16 10.78 10.98 1.63
C ARG A 16 11.04 9.53 1.99
N TYR A 17 12.31 9.22 2.26
CA TYR A 17 12.76 7.86 2.52
C TYR A 17 13.34 7.71 3.92
N HIS A 18 12.98 6.63 4.58
CA HIS A 18 13.61 6.10 5.77
C HIS A 18 14.17 4.72 5.47
N GLN A 19 15.46 4.52 5.72
CA GLN A 19 16.08 3.21 5.62
C GLN A 19 16.14 2.57 7.00
N SER A 20 15.62 1.35 7.12
CA SER A 20 15.80 0.54 8.32
C SER A 20 17.28 0.21 8.54
N LYS A 21 17.66 0.02 9.81
CA LYS A 21 19.00 -0.46 10.16
C LYS A 21 19.20 -1.93 9.80
N ASP A 22 18.13 -2.69 9.70
CA ASP A 22 18.15 -4.08 9.24
C ASP A 22 18.09 -4.12 7.71
N THR A 23 19.14 -4.57 7.08
CA THR A 23 19.23 -4.66 5.61
C THR A 23 18.27 -5.69 5.00
N ASN A 24 17.67 -6.56 5.81
CA ASN A 24 16.65 -7.53 5.39
C ASN A 24 15.23 -7.07 5.73
N ALA A 25 15.08 -5.88 6.29
CA ALA A 25 13.77 -5.32 6.60
C ALA A 25 12.89 -5.26 5.36
N PRO A 26 11.58 -5.53 5.49
CA PRO A 26 10.65 -5.29 4.40
C PRO A 26 10.59 -3.81 4.05
N VAL A 27 10.19 -3.51 2.82
CA VAL A 27 10.04 -2.13 2.35
C VAL A 27 8.58 -1.80 2.10
N VAL A 28 8.22 -0.52 2.24
CA VAL A 28 6.87 -0.05 1.96
C VAL A 28 6.89 1.21 1.10
N LEU A 29 6.01 1.23 0.07
CA LEU A 29 5.66 2.44 -0.69
C LEU A 29 4.31 2.97 -0.22
N ILE A 30 4.24 4.26 0.12
CA ILE A 30 3.03 4.92 0.62
C ILE A 30 2.60 6.03 -0.34
N LEU A 31 1.34 5.96 -0.80
CA LEU A 31 0.76 6.81 -1.84
C LEU A 31 -0.39 7.66 -1.27
N HIS A 32 -0.30 8.98 -1.43
CA HIS A 32 -1.28 9.93 -0.95
C HIS A 32 -2.57 9.96 -1.80
N HIS A 33 -3.62 10.61 -1.27
CA HIS A 33 -4.88 10.83 -1.95
C HIS A 33 -4.75 11.77 -3.17
N HIS A 34 -5.91 12.08 -3.79
CA HIS A 34 -5.97 12.75 -5.08
C HIS A 34 -5.20 14.08 -5.13
N PRO A 35 -4.24 14.24 -6.08
CA PRO A 35 -3.38 15.41 -6.22
C PRO A 35 -4.15 16.74 -6.28
N GLN A 36 -5.23 16.78 -7.07
CA GLN A 36 -6.01 18.01 -7.27
C GLN A 36 -6.93 18.37 -6.09
N TYR A 37 -7.04 17.50 -5.08
CA TYR A 37 -7.81 17.74 -3.86
C TYR A 37 -6.92 17.85 -2.62
N GLY A 38 -5.71 18.40 -2.81
CA GLY A 38 -4.76 18.67 -1.74
C GLY A 38 -3.98 17.45 -1.25
N GLY A 39 -3.98 16.37 -2.04
CA GLY A 39 -3.17 15.18 -1.75
C GLY A 39 -1.69 15.50 -1.77
N SER A 40 -0.98 15.11 -0.71
CA SER A 40 0.47 15.18 -0.63
C SER A 40 1.01 14.17 0.40
N MET A 41 2.29 13.88 0.32
CA MET A 41 3.00 13.07 1.32
C MET A 41 3.08 13.72 2.71
N ASP A 42 2.76 15.03 2.81
CA ASP A 42 2.78 15.79 4.06
C ASP A 42 1.43 15.78 4.79
N SER A 43 0.40 15.09 4.28
CA SER A 43 -0.88 15.00 4.98
C SER A 43 -0.73 14.20 6.28
N LYS A 44 -1.48 14.59 7.34
CA LYS A 44 -1.40 13.98 8.68
C LYS A 44 -1.54 12.47 8.63
N ILE A 45 -2.53 11.97 7.88
CA ILE A 45 -2.79 10.52 7.76
C ILE A 45 -1.61 9.79 7.11
N ILE A 46 -1.01 10.35 6.06
CA ILE A 46 0.16 9.76 5.40
C ILE A 46 1.36 9.74 6.35
N HIS A 47 1.56 10.81 7.12
CA HIS A 47 2.61 10.86 8.13
C HIS A 47 2.41 9.80 9.22
N SER A 48 1.21 9.68 9.76
CA SER A 48 0.88 8.66 10.78
C SER A 48 1.12 7.23 10.27
N ILE A 49 0.69 6.94 9.03
CA ILE A 49 0.95 5.64 8.38
C ILE A 49 2.45 5.40 8.22
N TYR A 50 3.17 6.41 7.74
CA TYR A 50 4.61 6.34 7.53
C TYR A 50 5.37 6.00 8.83
N GLU A 51 5.05 6.67 9.93
CA GLU A 51 5.64 6.38 11.24
C GLU A 51 5.28 4.96 11.73
N SER A 52 4.04 4.49 11.55
CA SER A 52 3.65 3.11 11.90
C SER A 52 4.53 2.06 11.23
N PHE A 53 4.88 2.24 9.96
CA PHE A 53 5.77 1.31 9.28
C PHE A 53 7.22 1.40 9.75
N ILE A 54 7.72 2.59 10.05
CA ILE A 54 9.06 2.79 10.61
C ILE A 54 9.17 2.13 11.99
N ASP A 55 8.18 2.30 12.85
CA ASP A 55 8.13 1.71 14.19
C ASP A 55 8.09 0.17 14.15
N ASN A 56 7.60 -0.40 13.04
CA ASN A 56 7.64 -1.83 12.76
C ASN A 56 8.87 -2.27 11.93
N ASN A 57 9.92 -1.44 11.93
CA ASN A 57 11.22 -1.74 11.32
C ASN A 57 11.20 -1.90 9.79
N PHE A 58 10.29 -1.23 9.07
CA PHE A 58 10.32 -1.17 7.61
C PHE A 58 11.27 -0.08 7.12
N SER A 59 11.87 -0.29 5.94
CA SER A 59 12.30 0.82 5.11
C SER A 59 11.07 1.42 4.42
N ALA A 60 10.83 2.71 4.56
CA ALA A 60 9.61 3.35 4.11
C ALA A 60 9.88 4.49 3.12
N LEU A 61 9.15 4.49 2.01
CA LEU A 61 9.15 5.55 1.02
C LEU A 61 7.73 6.10 0.85
N THR A 62 7.58 7.41 0.98
CA THR A 62 6.40 8.12 0.51
C THR A 62 6.79 9.08 -0.59
N ILE A 63 5.92 9.30 -1.58
CA ILE A 63 6.18 10.18 -2.71
C ILE A 63 5.07 11.22 -2.87
N ASN A 64 5.43 12.34 -3.48
CA ASN A 64 4.47 13.25 -4.08
C ASN A 64 4.26 12.84 -5.55
N PHE A 65 3.02 12.56 -5.94
CA PHE A 65 2.69 12.35 -7.35
C PHE A 65 3.05 13.58 -8.18
N ARG A 66 3.18 13.39 -9.50
CA ARG A 66 3.42 14.47 -10.46
C ARG A 66 2.53 15.68 -10.23
N GLY A 67 3.12 16.87 -10.30
CA GLY A 67 2.43 18.15 -10.08
C GLY A 67 2.13 18.47 -8.61
N VAL A 68 2.63 17.67 -7.65
CA VAL A 68 2.52 17.94 -6.21
C VAL A 68 3.90 18.23 -5.63
N GLY A 69 4.00 19.22 -4.74
CA GLY A 69 5.24 19.60 -4.08
C GLY A 69 6.34 19.96 -5.10
N LYS A 70 7.49 19.30 -4.97
CA LYS A 70 8.63 19.48 -5.89
C LYS A 70 8.64 18.46 -7.05
N SER A 71 7.60 17.62 -7.17
CA SER A 71 7.46 16.67 -8.30
C SER A 71 7.10 17.43 -9.57
N THR A 72 7.81 17.13 -10.67
CA THR A 72 7.55 17.75 -11.97
C THR A 72 6.34 17.13 -12.68
N GLY A 73 5.82 17.81 -13.69
CA GLY A 73 4.68 17.36 -14.49
C GLY A 73 3.35 17.88 -13.96
N THR A 74 2.27 17.29 -14.43
CA THR A 74 0.89 17.62 -14.07
C THR A 74 0.08 16.36 -13.87
N PHE A 75 -1.02 16.44 -13.14
CA PHE A 75 -1.97 15.35 -12.96
C PHE A 75 -2.41 14.76 -14.29
N ASP A 76 -2.32 13.43 -14.43
CA ASP A 76 -2.53 12.69 -15.68
C ASP A 76 -3.59 11.57 -15.51
N LYS A 77 -4.61 11.86 -14.74
CA LYS A 77 -5.80 11.02 -14.55
C LYS A 77 -5.50 9.55 -14.17
N GLY A 78 -4.39 9.34 -13.49
CA GLY A 78 -3.96 8.03 -12.98
C GLY A 78 -2.94 7.30 -13.87
N ILE A 79 -2.85 7.60 -15.16
CA ILE A 79 -1.90 6.93 -16.07
C ILE A 79 -0.47 7.29 -15.68
N GLY A 80 -0.24 8.57 -15.53
CA GLY A 80 1.06 9.08 -15.13
C GLY A 80 1.39 8.76 -13.68
N GLU A 81 0.43 8.87 -12.79
CA GLU A 81 0.60 8.57 -11.37
C GLU A 81 0.92 7.08 -11.12
N LEU A 82 0.36 6.19 -11.94
CA LEU A 82 0.71 4.78 -11.94
C LEU A 82 2.19 4.57 -12.34
N THR A 83 2.67 5.34 -13.32
CA THR A 83 4.08 5.31 -13.71
C THR A 83 4.98 5.86 -12.61
N ASP A 84 4.57 6.95 -11.94
CA ASP A 84 5.33 7.53 -10.82
C ASP A 84 5.50 6.51 -9.69
N ALA A 85 4.43 5.81 -9.34
CA ALA A 85 4.46 4.78 -8.30
C ALA A 85 5.26 3.53 -8.72
N ALA A 86 5.23 3.14 -10.01
CA ALA A 86 6.07 2.06 -10.52
C ALA A 86 7.55 2.40 -10.40
N VAL A 87 7.94 3.63 -10.77
CA VAL A 87 9.33 4.13 -10.60
C VAL A 87 9.74 4.12 -9.12
N ALA A 88 8.81 4.43 -8.21
CA ALA A 88 9.10 4.37 -6.78
C ALA A 88 9.36 2.94 -6.28
N ILE A 89 8.65 1.94 -6.83
CA ILE A 89 8.92 0.52 -6.54
C ILE A 89 10.29 0.13 -7.08
N ASP A 90 10.62 0.48 -8.33
CA ASP A 90 11.92 0.18 -8.93
C ASP A 90 13.05 0.82 -8.12
N TRP A 91 12.88 2.06 -7.69
CA TRP A 91 13.83 2.76 -6.83
C TRP A 91 14.02 2.04 -5.47
N LEU A 92 12.93 1.56 -4.84
CA LEU A 92 13.02 0.79 -3.59
C LEU A 92 13.80 -0.51 -3.79
N GLN A 93 13.62 -1.21 -4.91
CA GLN A 93 14.38 -2.42 -5.23
C GLN A 93 15.88 -2.15 -5.43
N GLU A 94 16.22 -1.03 -6.05
CA GLU A 94 17.61 -0.63 -6.29
C GLU A 94 18.35 -0.20 -5.00
N HIS A 95 17.63 0.33 -4.02
CA HIS A 95 18.21 0.92 -2.80
C HIS A 95 18.08 0.04 -1.55
N ASN A 96 17.54 -1.15 -1.68
CA ASN A 96 17.43 -2.13 -0.60
C ASN A 96 18.00 -3.47 -1.04
N SER A 97 18.16 -4.39 -0.09
CA SER A 97 18.68 -5.73 -0.40
C SER A 97 17.77 -6.47 -1.38
N ASN A 98 18.38 -7.31 -2.23
CA ASN A 98 17.64 -8.14 -3.18
C ASN A 98 16.64 -9.05 -2.44
N ASN A 99 15.44 -9.17 -3.02
CA ASN A 99 14.36 -10.04 -2.53
C ASN A 99 13.72 -9.65 -1.19
N VAL A 100 13.87 -8.41 -0.72
CA VAL A 100 13.08 -7.95 0.44
C VAL A 100 11.61 -7.85 0.05
N PRO A 101 10.66 -8.24 0.96
CA PRO A 101 9.24 -8.12 0.68
C PRO A 101 8.82 -6.65 0.50
N ILE A 102 8.05 -6.38 -0.56
CA ILE A 102 7.52 -5.03 -0.82
C ILE A 102 6.06 -4.98 -0.41
N TRP A 103 5.73 -4.00 0.41
CA TRP A 103 4.37 -3.64 0.77
C TRP A 103 3.98 -2.35 0.04
N ILE A 104 2.69 -2.21 -0.25
CA ILE A 104 2.17 -0.97 -0.81
C ILE A 104 0.98 -0.47 0.00
N VAL A 105 0.98 0.82 0.28
CA VAL A 105 -0.09 1.52 0.97
C VAL A 105 -0.64 2.61 0.06
N GLY A 106 -1.95 2.71 0.00
CA GLY A 106 -2.59 3.78 -0.74
C GLY A 106 -3.76 4.38 0.01
N PHE A 107 -3.91 5.69 -0.11
CA PHE A 107 -5.04 6.41 0.44
C PHE A 107 -5.89 7.00 -0.69
N SER A 108 -7.19 6.66 -0.74
CA SER A 108 -8.16 7.15 -1.72
C SER A 108 -7.67 6.91 -3.17
N PHE A 109 -7.43 7.95 -3.94
CA PHE A 109 -6.85 7.85 -5.28
C PHE A 109 -5.53 7.05 -5.27
N GLY A 110 -4.68 7.27 -4.26
CA GLY A 110 -3.45 6.48 -4.08
C GLY A 110 -3.74 5.00 -3.85
N ALA A 111 -4.87 4.65 -3.20
CA ALA A 111 -5.29 3.26 -3.04
C ALA A 111 -5.68 2.62 -4.39
N TRP A 112 -6.37 3.35 -5.26
CA TRP A 112 -6.67 2.88 -6.60
C TRP A 112 -5.40 2.65 -7.44
N VAL A 113 -4.41 3.55 -7.34
CA VAL A 113 -3.10 3.36 -7.99
C VAL A 113 -2.36 2.15 -7.39
N ALA A 114 -2.32 2.04 -6.06
CA ALA A 114 -1.68 0.93 -5.36
C ALA A 114 -2.26 -0.42 -5.77
N MET A 115 -3.59 -0.53 -5.84
CA MET A 115 -4.27 -1.76 -6.23
C MET A 115 -3.97 -2.18 -7.67
N GLN A 116 -3.80 -1.24 -8.59
CA GLN A 116 -3.39 -1.55 -9.95
C GLN A 116 -1.95 -2.12 -10.01
N LEU A 117 -1.04 -1.59 -9.18
CA LEU A 117 0.33 -2.13 -9.07
C LEU A 117 0.34 -3.49 -8.41
N THR A 118 -0.45 -3.72 -7.38
CA THR A 118 -0.60 -5.03 -6.72
C THR A 118 -0.93 -6.15 -7.71
N MET A 119 -1.69 -5.83 -8.76
CA MET A 119 -2.04 -6.80 -9.81
C MET A 119 -1.00 -6.95 -10.92
N ARG A 120 -0.02 -6.06 -10.99
CA ARG A 120 0.99 -6.01 -12.09
C ARG A 120 2.41 -6.28 -11.62
N ARG A 121 2.67 -6.18 -10.31
CA ARG A 121 3.99 -6.26 -9.71
C ARG A 121 4.03 -7.42 -8.71
N PRO A 122 4.51 -8.60 -9.13
CA PRO A 122 4.50 -9.82 -8.30
C PRO A 122 5.38 -9.74 -7.06
N GLU A 123 6.31 -8.79 -7.01
CA GLU A 123 7.13 -8.50 -5.83
C GLU A 123 6.35 -7.84 -4.68
N ILE A 124 5.15 -7.31 -4.93
CA ILE A 124 4.28 -6.79 -3.89
C ILE A 124 3.64 -7.97 -3.17
N VAL A 125 3.92 -8.10 -1.88
CA VAL A 125 3.49 -9.24 -1.07
C VAL A 125 2.34 -8.92 -0.12
N SER A 126 2.04 -7.64 0.10
CA SER A 126 0.90 -7.19 0.93
C SER A 126 0.52 -5.76 0.58
N PHE A 127 -0.74 -5.41 0.84
CA PHE A 127 -1.21 -4.04 0.68
C PHE A 127 -2.03 -3.54 1.87
N VAL A 128 -2.10 -2.20 2.01
CA VAL A 128 -3.06 -1.50 2.86
C VAL A 128 -3.77 -0.44 2.02
N ALA A 129 -5.08 -0.51 1.96
CA ALA A 129 -5.91 0.42 1.18
C ALA A 129 -6.87 1.17 2.08
N LEU A 130 -6.75 2.50 2.13
CA LEU A 130 -7.58 3.38 2.95
C LEU A 130 -8.56 4.15 2.08
N SER A 131 -9.81 4.21 2.53
CA SER A 131 -10.88 4.99 1.89
C SER A 131 -10.96 4.74 0.37
N LEU A 132 -11.16 3.48 -0.01
CA LEU A 132 -11.22 3.07 -1.41
C LEU A 132 -12.30 3.84 -2.17
N PRO A 133 -11.97 4.56 -3.25
CA PRO A 133 -12.95 5.35 -4.00
C PRO A 133 -13.75 4.47 -4.99
N ALA A 134 -14.43 3.41 -4.48
CA ALA A 134 -15.11 2.39 -5.27
C ALA A 134 -16.27 2.93 -6.12
N THR A 135 -16.91 4.01 -5.68
CA THR A 135 -17.95 4.72 -6.45
C THR A 135 -17.39 5.52 -7.64
N LYS A 136 -16.08 5.89 -7.60
CA LYS A 136 -15.44 6.78 -8.59
C LYS A 136 -14.55 6.06 -9.58
N TYR A 137 -13.97 4.93 -9.18
CA TYR A 137 -13.02 4.17 -9.98
C TYR A 137 -13.42 2.70 -10.05
N ASP A 138 -13.14 2.08 -11.18
CA ASP A 138 -13.36 0.65 -11.36
C ASP A 138 -12.29 -0.16 -10.61
N PHE A 139 -12.74 -1.12 -9.80
CA PHE A 139 -11.94 -2.12 -9.09
C PHE A 139 -12.22 -3.56 -9.55
N SER A 140 -12.91 -3.75 -10.67
CA SER A 140 -13.23 -5.09 -11.19
C SER A 140 -11.99 -5.92 -11.50
N PHE A 141 -10.86 -5.28 -11.80
CA PHE A 141 -9.57 -5.92 -12.06
C PHE A 141 -8.98 -6.67 -10.86
N LEU A 142 -9.47 -6.42 -9.62
CA LEU A 142 -8.97 -7.05 -8.40
C LEU A 142 -9.49 -8.49 -8.16
N SER A 143 -10.32 -9.05 -8.99
CA SER A 143 -10.90 -10.36 -8.75
C SER A 143 -10.34 -11.43 -9.70
N PRO A 144 -9.58 -12.43 -9.20
CA PRO A 144 -9.11 -12.60 -7.81
C PRO A 144 -7.87 -11.79 -7.50
N CYS A 145 -7.80 -11.24 -6.27
CA CYS A 145 -6.57 -10.59 -5.79
C CYS A 145 -5.66 -11.64 -5.12
N PRO A 146 -4.45 -11.89 -5.64
CA PRO A 146 -3.58 -12.95 -5.13
C PRO A 146 -2.85 -12.59 -3.83
N VAL A 147 -2.89 -11.32 -3.44
CA VAL A 147 -2.08 -10.75 -2.36
C VAL A 147 -2.96 -10.47 -1.14
N PRO A 148 -2.53 -10.85 0.07
CA PRO A 148 -3.21 -10.49 1.31
C PRO A 148 -3.20 -8.98 1.52
N GLY A 149 -4.24 -8.45 2.18
CA GLY A 149 -4.34 -7.03 2.38
C GLY A 149 -5.25 -6.60 3.50
N LEU A 150 -5.16 -5.33 3.83
CA LEU A 150 -6.00 -4.62 4.78
C LEU A 150 -6.75 -3.52 4.05
N ILE A 151 -8.06 -3.47 4.22
CA ILE A 151 -8.91 -2.38 3.75
C ILE A 151 -9.46 -1.65 4.97
N ILE A 152 -9.32 -0.32 4.99
CA ILE A 152 -9.85 0.56 6.05
C ILE A 152 -10.80 1.56 5.40
N GLN A 153 -12.04 1.62 5.88
CA GLN A 153 -13.08 2.51 5.35
C GLN A 153 -13.74 3.29 6.50
N SER A 154 -14.17 4.53 6.25
CA SER A 154 -14.99 5.28 7.20
C SER A 154 -16.48 4.99 7.00
N ASN A 155 -17.25 5.01 8.07
CA ASN A 155 -18.72 4.82 7.99
C ASN A 155 -19.47 6.06 7.48
N ASN A 156 -18.85 7.25 7.53
CA ASN A 156 -19.45 8.51 7.07
C ASN A 156 -18.73 9.07 5.83
N ASP A 157 -18.25 8.18 4.95
CA ASP A 157 -17.62 8.56 3.69
C ASP A 157 -18.65 9.08 2.69
N THR A 158 -18.52 10.34 2.29
CA THR A 158 -19.41 10.99 1.31
C THR A 158 -18.87 10.95 -0.13
N ILE A 159 -17.66 10.42 -0.33
CA ILE A 159 -17.01 10.30 -1.65
C ILE A 159 -17.21 8.90 -2.21
N SER A 160 -17.14 7.89 -1.35
CA SER A 160 -17.39 6.49 -1.67
C SER A 160 -18.22 5.87 -0.56
N GLU A 161 -19.44 5.47 -0.89
CA GLU A 161 -20.36 4.90 0.10
C GLU A 161 -19.73 3.65 0.75
N GLU A 162 -19.91 3.53 2.06
CA GLU A 162 -19.39 2.38 2.82
C GLU A 162 -19.91 1.05 2.24
N SER A 163 -21.15 1.01 1.78
CA SER A 163 -21.78 -0.16 1.15
C SER A 163 -21.00 -0.67 -0.07
N ASP A 164 -20.54 0.23 -0.95
CA ASP A 164 -19.81 -0.12 -2.16
C ASP A 164 -18.43 -0.72 -1.83
N VAL A 165 -17.78 -0.15 -0.81
CA VAL A 165 -16.48 -0.65 -0.35
C VAL A 165 -16.64 -1.97 0.40
N THR A 166 -17.73 -2.13 1.18
CA THR A 166 -18.06 -3.38 1.86
C THR A 166 -18.30 -4.51 0.86
N GLU A 167 -19.06 -4.26 -0.20
CA GLU A 167 -19.30 -5.25 -1.26
C GLU A 167 -17.99 -5.66 -1.94
N LEU A 168 -17.14 -4.68 -2.28
CA LEU A 168 -15.83 -4.93 -2.85
C LEU A 168 -14.95 -5.78 -1.90
N ALA A 169 -14.87 -5.40 -0.62
CA ALA A 169 -14.08 -6.13 0.38
C ALA A 169 -14.57 -7.57 0.55
N GLN A 170 -15.87 -7.80 0.67
CA GLN A 170 -16.46 -9.13 0.76
C GLN A 170 -16.16 -10.00 -0.47
N ARG A 171 -16.24 -9.41 -1.67
CA ARG A 171 -15.87 -10.10 -2.91
C ARG A 171 -14.40 -10.51 -2.91
N LEU A 172 -13.49 -9.66 -2.44
CA LEU A 172 -12.08 -9.96 -2.34
C LEU A 172 -11.79 -11.03 -1.29
N ILE A 173 -12.40 -10.96 -0.10
CA ILE A 173 -12.28 -11.97 0.96
C ILE A 173 -12.73 -13.35 0.46
N ASN A 174 -13.79 -13.40 -0.33
CA ASN A 174 -14.36 -14.67 -0.82
C ASN A 174 -13.67 -15.21 -2.08
N SER A 175 -12.86 -14.39 -2.77
CA SER A 175 -12.30 -14.75 -4.08
C SER A 175 -11.15 -15.75 -4.01
N VAL A 176 -10.42 -15.82 -2.91
CA VAL A 176 -9.25 -16.70 -2.74
C VAL A 176 -9.29 -17.38 -1.37
N LYS A 177 -9.33 -18.72 -1.36
CA LYS A 177 -9.21 -19.50 -0.12
C LYS A 177 -7.85 -19.25 0.53
N ASN A 178 -7.84 -18.94 1.83
CA ASN A 178 -6.64 -18.63 2.63
C ASN A 178 -5.93 -17.30 2.28
N ASN A 179 -6.57 -16.42 1.54
CA ASN A 179 -6.06 -15.05 1.43
C ASN A 179 -6.46 -14.28 2.69
N HIS A 180 -5.46 -13.88 3.47
CA HIS A 180 -5.68 -13.12 4.71
C HIS A 180 -6.01 -11.67 4.37
N MET A 181 -7.25 -11.44 3.94
CA MET A 181 -7.80 -10.12 3.69
C MET A 181 -8.56 -9.65 4.93
N GLU A 182 -8.26 -8.46 5.43
CA GLU A 182 -8.97 -7.83 6.53
C GLU A 182 -9.71 -6.59 6.05
N TYR A 183 -10.89 -6.35 6.63
CA TYR A 183 -11.70 -5.17 6.40
C TYR A 183 -12.09 -4.54 7.72
N HIS A 184 -11.75 -3.26 7.91
CA HIS A 184 -12.05 -2.50 9.12
C HIS A 184 -12.85 -1.24 8.78
N ILE A 185 -13.90 -0.98 9.56
CA ILE A 185 -14.69 0.23 9.52
C ILE A 185 -14.27 1.13 10.67
N VAL A 186 -13.90 2.37 10.36
CA VAL A 186 -13.60 3.42 11.35
C VAL A 186 -14.85 4.29 11.47
N ASN A 187 -15.38 4.39 12.69
CA ASN A 187 -16.61 5.11 12.95
C ASN A 187 -16.37 6.61 13.21
N ASP A 188 -17.42 7.40 13.03
CA ASP A 188 -17.46 8.83 13.36
C ASP A 188 -16.36 9.67 12.68
N THR A 189 -16.06 9.34 11.42
CA THR A 189 -15.11 10.07 10.60
C THR A 189 -15.56 10.12 9.15
N ASN A 190 -14.92 10.97 8.35
CA ASN A 190 -15.22 11.15 6.93
C ASN A 190 -14.19 10.43 6.04
N HIS A 191 -14.29 10.60 4.72
CA HIS A 191 -13.37 10.06 3.73
C HIS A 191 -11.88 10.27 4.06
N PHE A 192 -11.54 11.38 4.72
CA PHE A 192 -10.15 11.74 5.05
C PHE A 192 -9.66 11.15 6.37
N LEU A 193 -10.51 10.35 7.07
CA LEU A 193 -10.19 9.73 8.36
C LEU A 193 -9.69 10.76 9.39
N ARG A 194 -10.27 11.97 9.35
CA ARG A 194 -9.88 13.07 10.22
C ARG A 194 -10.10 12.74 11.69
N ASP A 195 -9.13 13.15 12.50
CA ASP A 195 -9.10 12.94 13.95
C ASP A 195 -9.12 11.46 14.36
N LYS A 196 -8.79 10.55 13.42
CA LYS A 196 -8.69 9.10 13.61
C LYS A 196 -7.32 8.54 13.21
N GLU A 197 -6.34 9.41 13.07
CA GLU A 197 -5.00 9.02 12.63
C GLU A 197 -4.37 7.98 13.57
N GLU A 198 -4.56 8.11 14.89
CA GLU A 198 -4.05 7.16 15.88
C GLU A 198 -4.79 5.82 15.83
N GLU A 199 -6.12 5.83 15.68
CA GLU A 199 -6.93 4.61 15.51
C GLU A 199 -6.53 3.85 14.26
N VAL A 200 -6.36 4.55 13.14
CA VAL A 200 -5.90 3.98 11.87
C VAL A 200 -4.49 3.40 12.01
N ALA A 201 -3.57 4.13 12.64
CA ALA A 201 -2.21 3.66 12.90
C ALA A 201 -2.22 2.37 13.72
N GLN A 202 -3.05 2.28 14.75
CA GLN A 202 -3.17 1.07 15.57
C GLN A 202 -3.73 -0.13 14.78
N ILE A 203 -4.70 0.07 13.90
CA ILE A 203 -5.22 -0.98 13.02
C ILE A 203 -4.11 -1.49 12.09
N ILE A 204 -3.36 -0.58 11.48
CA ILE A 204 -2.24 -0.92 10.59
C ILE A 204 -1.14 -1.66 11.36
N ASP A 205 -0.77 -1.20 12.55
CA ASP A 205 0.24 -1.80 13.40
C ASP A 205 -0.12 -3.25 13.79
N ASN A 206 -1.37 -3.49 14.16
CA ASN A 206 -1.87 -4.83 14.45
C ASN A 206 -1.79 -5.75 13.22
N TYR A 207 -2.17 -5.24 12.05
CA TYR A 207 -2.09 -5.98 10.79
C TYR A 207 -0.65 -6.31 10.41
N ILE A 208 0.28 -5.35 10.51
CA ILE A 208 1.70 -5.58 10.26
C ILE A 208 2.23 -6.72 11.14
N LYS A 209 2.00 -6.65 12.45
CA LYS A 209 2.44 -7.67 13.42
C LYS A 209 1.88 -9.05 13.09
N LEU A 210 0.59 -9.13 12.76
CA LEU A 210 -0.04 -10.39 12.35
C LEU A 210 0.64 -10.98 11.10
N ARG A 211 0.90 -10.15 10.10
CA ARG A 211 1.48 -10.59 8.82
C ARG A 211 2.94 -11.01 8.95
N LEU A 212 3.75 -10.25 9.67
CA LEU A 212 5.15 -10.60 9.92
C LEU A 212 5.28 -11.91 10.70
N ASN A 213 4.45 -12.12 11.72
CA ASN A 213 4.42 -13.37 12.48
C ASN A 213 3.99 -14.56 11.61
N SER A 214 3.01 -14.39 10.73
CA SER A 214 2.55 -15.44 9.82
C SER A 214 3.62 -15.81 8.78
N ALA A 215 4.37 -14.84 8.28
CA ALA A 215 5.48 -15.08 7.35
C ALA A 215 6.65 -15.83 8.03
N ALA A 216 6.93 -15.55 9.30
CA ALA A 216 7.96 -16.25 10.07
C ALA A 216 7.62 -17.74 10.32
N ILE A 217 6.33 -18.10 10.35
CA ILE A 217 5.87 -19.48 10.55
C ILE A 217 5.88 -20.30 9.24
N SER A 218 5.72 -19.66 8.08
CA SER A 218 5.61 -20.32 6.77
C SER A 218 6.90 -20.96 6.23
N PRO A 219 8.14 -20.45 6.47
CA PRO A 219 9.36 -21.02 5.91
C PRO A 219 9.64 -22.46 6.35
N GLN A 220 9.11 -22.91 7.48
CA GLN A 220 9.33 -24.27 7.99
C GLN A 220 8.41 -25.33 7.36
N LYS A 221 7.24 -24.95 6.82
CA LYS A 221 6.34 -25.87 6.09
C LYS A 221 6.79 -26.10 4.66
N ALA A 222 7.32 -25.10 3.99
CA ALA A 222 7.81 -25.24 2.62
C ALA A 222 9.01 -26.19 2.48
N LYS A 223 9.87 -26.30 3.50
CA LYS A 223 11.01 -27.26 3.50
C LYS A 223 10.60 -28.70 3.75
N LYS A 224 9.38 -28.99 4.20
CA LYS A 224 8.91 -30.37 4.46
C LYS A 224 8.17 -31.01 3.28
N GLU A 225 7.72 -30.23 2.31
CA GLU A 225 6.99 -30.78 1.12
C GLU A 225 7.87 -30.97 -0.13
N VAL A 226 9.13 -30.57 -0.10
CA VAL A 226 10.10 -30.85 -1.16
C VAL A 226 10.96 -32.06 -0.77
N ARG A 227 10.35 -33.17 -0.37
CA ARG A 227 11.01 -34.47 -0.30
C ARG A 227 10.23 -35.50 -1.12
N ILE A 228 10.70 -35.63 -2.36
CA ILE A 228 10.92 -36.87 -3.11
C ILE A 228 9.68 -37.61 -3.64
N LYS A 229 9.58 -37.60 -4.95
CA LYS A 229 9.37 -38.86 -5.70
C LYS A 229 10.50 -38.97 -6.71
N GLU A 230 11.61 -39.59 -6.32
CA GLU A 230 12.48 -40.30 -7.24
C GLU A 230 11.75 -41.62 -7.61
N TYR A 231 11.54 -41.78 -8.89
CA TYR A 231 11.00 -43.01 -9.44
C TYR A 231 12.14 -44.02 -9.65
N ALA A 232 12.00 -45.17 -9.03
CA ALA A 232 12.68 -46.38 -9.44
C ALA A 232 12.06 -46.92 -10.74
#